data_76e6d6b326529555323aef730b782ea7
#
_entry.id   76e6d6b326529555323aef730b782ea7
#
_cell.length_a   1.000
_cell.length_b   1.000
_cell.length_c   1.000
_cell.angle_alpha   90.00
_cell.angle_beta   90.00
_cell.angle_gamma   90.00
#
_symmetry.space_group_name_H-M   'P 1'
#
loop_
_entity.id
_entity.type
_entity.pdbx_description
1 polymer ?
#
loop_
_entity_poly.entity_id
_entity_poly.type
_entity_poly.pdbx_seq_one_letter_code
_entity_poly.pdbx_strand_id
1 'polypeptide(L)'
;MDKELLIPTSFADDRVDGVDKVTGKATYAAEHQLANMVYAVFVCSTIAKGSIKNMILADAKRAAGVLDIIYYANCPAVPGYNPYAKDPNKKGYEWRGLKVFNDNKVYSNGQPIAMVIADTMERAVHAASLVKAEYVKDESDTDFENAKADEKKLKKPGEYKRGDTDAYKKGEVSLEEEYTIPSETHNPMELHATIAAWDGDDKLTVYDKSQGPKG
;
A
#
# COMPACT_ATOMS: atom_id res chain seq x y z
N MET A 1 1.85 31.25 -39.56
CA MET A 1 1.48 29.97 -40.21
C MET A 1 1.54 28.92 -39.11
N ASP A 2 0.43 28.84 -38.39
CA ASP A 2 0.30 27.96 -37.23
C ASP A 2 0.19 26.52 -37.74
N LYS A 3 1.22 25.72 -37.43
CA LYS A 3 1.07 24.26 -37.57
C LYS A 3 0.10 23.82 -36.50
N GLU A 4 -1.18 23.72 -36.87
CA GLU A 4 -2.11 22.88 -36.09
C GLU A 4 -1.45 21.53 -35.90
N LEU A 5 -1.19 21.20 -34.65
CA LEU A 5 -0.86 19.84 -34.24
C LEU A 5 -2.14 19.02 -34.49
N LEU A 6 -2.32 18.55 -35.71
CA LEU A 6 -3.30 17.54 -36.03
C LEU A 6 -2.90 16.27 -35.23
N ILE A 7 -3.40 16.15 -34.06
CA ILE A 7 -3.47 14.84 -33.40
C ILE A 7 -4.41 14.02 -34.28
N PRO A 8 -3.93 12.97 -34.95
CA PRO A 8 -4.82 12.14 -35.75
C PRO A 8 -5.87 11.53 -34.84
N THR A 9 -7.06 12.09 -34.81
CA THR A 9 -8.22 11.53 -34.13
C THR A 9 -8.78 10.29 -34.83
N SER A 10 -8.12 9.83 -35.91
CA SER A 10 -8.56 8.71 -36.72
C SER A 10 -8.00 7.34 -36.32
N PHE A 11 -7.12 7.30 -35.33
CA PHE A 11 -6.73 6.05 -34.70
C PHE A 11 -7.37 6.00 -33.33
N ALA A 12 -8.66 5.72 -33.31
CA ALA A 12 -9.27 5.11 -32.14
C ALA A 12 -8.70 3.70 -32.07
N ASP A 13 -7.47 3.59 -31.55
CA ASP A 13 -6.94 2.30 -31.17
C ASP A 13 -7.90 1.76 -30.10
N ASP A 14 -8.55 0.66 -30.42
CA ASP A 14 -9.39 -0.02 -29.45
C ASP A 14 -8.54 -0.32 -28.23
N ARG A 15 -9.11 -0.07 -27.07
CA ARG A 15 -8.43 -0.39 -25.82
C ARG A 15 -8.03 -1.87 -25.82
N VAL A 16 -6.75 -2.16 -25.66
CA VAL A 16 -6.15 -3.51 -25.77
C VAL A 16 -6.90 -4.53 -24.90
N ASP A 17 -7.31 -4.13 -23.70
CA ASP A 17 -8.03 -4.94 -22.71
C ASP A 17 -9.56 -4.74 -22.75
N GLY A 18 -10.06 -3.96 -23.71
CA GLY A 18 -11.48 -3.57 -23.78
C GLY A 18 -12.41 -4.75 -23.99
N VAL A 19 -12.08 -5.63 -24.94
CA VAL A 19 -12.89 -6.82 -25.26
C VAL A 19 -12.97 -7.76 -24.07
N ASP A 20 -11.85 -8.02 -23.40
CA ASP A 20 -11.83 -8.90 -22.22
C ASP A 20 -12.65 -8.33 -21.06
N LYS A 21 -12.62 -7.02 -20.88
CA LYS A 21 -13.42 -6.35 -19.83
C LYS A 21 -14.93 -6.44 -20.10
N VAL A 22 -15.36 -6.13 -21.31
CA VAL A 22 -16.80 -6.13 -21.64
C VAL A 22 -17.38 -7.54 -21.77
N THR A 23 -16.55 -8.54 -22.01
CA THR A 23 -16.96 -9.97 -22.08
C THR A 23 -16.78 -10.71 -20.76
N GLY A 24 -16.23 -10.08 -19.72
CA GLY A 24 -15.94 -10.70 -18.43
C GLY A 24 -14.78 -11.70 -18.45
N LYS A 25 -13.91 -11.62 -19.46
CA LYS A 25 -12.70 -12.47 -19.56
C LYS A 25 -11.48 -11.86 -18.86
N ALA A 26 -11.48 -10.55 -18.62
CA ALA A 26 -10.42 -9.91 -17.88
C ALA A 26 -10.40 -10.44 -16.43
N THR A 27 -9.26 -10.93 -15.99
CA THR A 27 -9.06 -11.48 -14.65
C THR A 27 -8.25 -10.52 -13.78
N TYR A 28 -8.62 -10.44 -12.51
CA TYR A 28 -7.83 -9.73 -11.49
C TYR A 28 -6.77 -10.67 -10.89
N ALA A 29 -5.78 -10.09 -10.22
CA ALA A 29 -4.69 -10.85 -9.58
C ALA A 29 -5.22 -11.94 -8.63
N ALA A 30 -6.29 -11.66 -7.88
CA ALA A 30 -6.91 -12.61 -6.94
C ALA A 30 -7.67 -13.76 -7.59
N GLU A 31 -7.95 -13.70 -8.90
CA GLU A 31 -8.79 -14.70 -9.60
C GLU A 31 -7.96 -15.84 -10.22
N HIS A 32 -6.64 -15.72 -10.20
CA HIS A 32 -5.77 -16.81 -10.63
C HIS A 32 -5.86 -17.99 -9.65
N GLN A 33 -6.05 -19.19 -10.18
CA GLN A 33 -6.14 -20.42 -9.41
C GLN A 33 -4.94 -21.32 -9.70
N LEU A 34 -4.21 -21.68 -8.67
CA LEU A 34 -3.05 -22.56 -8.75
C LEU A 34 -3.28 -23.83 -7.93
N ALA A 35 -2.66 -24.93 -8.35
CA ALA A 35 -2.74 -26.17 -7.59
C ALA A 35 -2.04 -26.00 -6.21
N ASN A 36 -2.65 -26.58 -5.18
CA ASN A 36 -2.13 -26.55 -3.80
C ASN A 36 -1.91 -25.12 -3.23
N MET A 37 -2.68 -24.15 -3.70
CA MET A 37 -2.61 -22.78 -3.19
C MET A 37 -3.02 -22.72 -1.72
N VAL A 38 -2.28 -21.95 -0.94
CA VAL A 38 -2.63 -21.57 0.43
C VAL A 38 -3.04 -20.10 0.48
N TYR A 39 -3.77 -19.73 1.51
CA TYR A 39 -4.32 -18.40 1.64
C TYR A 39 -3.72 -17.68 2.84
N ALA A 40 -3.31 -16.44 2.63
CA ALA A 40 -2.72 -15.62 3.66
C ALA A 40 -3.56 -14.36 3.90
N VAL A 41 -3.87 -14.07 5.16
CA VAL A 41 -4.66 -12.91 5.58
C VAL A 41 -3.89 -12.11 6.61
N PHE A 42 -3.82 -10.80 6.42
CA PHE A 42 -3.18 -9.89 7.36
C PHE A 42 -4.04 -9.65 8.59
N VAL A 43 -3.39 -9.60 9.75
CA VAL A 43 -3.91 -9.01 10.97
C VAL A 43 -3.30 -7.62 11.10
N CYS A 44 -4.15 -6.61 11.22
CA CYS A 44 -3.72 -5.22 11.26
C CYS A 44 -3.77 -4.64 12.68
N SER A 45 -2.92 -3.64 12.92
CA SER A 45 -2.90 -2.90 14.19
C SER A 45 -4.18 -2.10 14.39
N THR A 46 -4.57 -1.94 15.65
CA THR A 46 -5.72 -1.14 16.07
C THR A 46 -5.33 0.14 16.81
N ILE A 47 -4.05 0.49 16.80
CA ILE A 47 -3.52 1.70 17.41
C ILE A 47 -2.80 2.58 16.40
N ALA A 48 -2.78 3.88 16.63
CA ALA A 48 -2.14 4.83 15.72
C ALA A 48 -0.60 4.79 15.82
N LYS A 49 -0.05 4.56 17.02
CA LYS A 49 1.39 4.53 17.27
C LYS A 49 1.71 3.78 18.55
N GLY A 50 2.84 3.08 18.58
CA GLY A 50 3.30 2.37 19.77
C GLY A 50 4.12 1.14 19.46
N SER A 51 4.01 0.14 20.31
CA SER A 51 4.65 -1.16 20.13
C SER A 51 3.77 -2.31 20.59
N ILE A 52 3.96 -3.47 19.98
CA ILE A 52 3.33 -4.72 20.39
C ILE A 52 4.09 -5.22 21.63
N LYS A 53 3.35 -5.35 22.74
CA LYS A 53 3.87 -5.91 23.98
C LYS A 53 3.82 -7.43 23.93
N ASN A 54 2.73 -7.99 23.41
CA ASN A 54 2.50 -9.42 23.34
C ASN A 54 1.57 -9.77 22.19
N MET A 55 1.81 -10.93 21.55
CA MET A 55 0.91 -11.53 20.56
C MET A 55 0.26 -12.77 21.15
N ILE A 56 -1.06 -12.81 21.20
CA ILE A 56 -1.84 -13.94 21.69
C ILE A 56 -2.33 -14.72 20.47
N LEU A 57 -1.65 -15.84 20.19
CA LEU A 57 -1.81 -16.63 18.97
C LEU A 57 -2.42 -18.02 19.21
N ALA A 58 -2.62 -18.41 20.48
CA ALA A 58 -2.95 -19.79 20.84
C ALA A 58 -4.24 -20.31 20.19
N ASP A 59 -5.29 -19.49 20.16
CA ASP A 59 -6.58 -19.88 19.58
C ASP A 59 -6.51 -19.93 18.05
N ALA A 60 -5.84 -18.96 17.45
CA ALA A 60 -5.61 -18.92 16.00
C ALA A 60 -4.78 -20.13 15.53
N LYS A 61 -3.73 -20.50 16.25
CA LYS A 61 -2.90 -21.67 15.91
C LYS A 61 -3.63 -23.00 16.02
N ARG A 62 -4.66 -23.10 16.87
CA ARG A 62 -5.48 -24.31 17.01
C ARG A 62 -6.66 -24.37 16.04
N ALA A 63 -6.94 -23.30 15.35
CA ALA A 63 -8.04 -23.26 14.37
C ALA A 63 -7.76 -24.23 13.21
N ALA A 64 -8.83 -24.89 12.75
CA ALA A 64 -8.70 -25.92 11.71
C ALA A 64 -8.15 -25.33 10.41
N GLY A 65 -7.18 -26.04 9.81
CA GLY A 65 -6.59 -25.67 8.53
C GLY A 65 -5.54 -24.57 8.57
N VAL A 66 -5.21 -24.02 9.76
CA VAL A 66 -4.11 -23.08 9.92
C VAL A 66 -2.78 -23.80 9.77
N LEU A 67 -1.95 -23.29 8.89
CA LEU A 67 -0.64 -23.83 8.58
C LEU A 67 0.48 -23.10 9.31
N ASP A 68 0.42 -21.75 9.34
CA ASP A 68 1.39 -20.93 10.07
C ASP A 68 0.83 -19.54 10.37
N ILE A 69 1.50 -18.82 11.28
CA ILE A 69 1.25 -17.43 11.60
C ILE A 69 2.59 -16.71 11.66
N ILE A 70 2.83 -15.83 10.70
CA ILE A 70 4.06 -15.03 10.60
C ILE A 70 3.84 -13.69 11.29
N TYR A 71 4.80 -13.28 12.10
CA TYR A 71 4.82 -11.98 12.79
C TYR A 71 6.27 -11.60 13.12
N TYR A 72 6.50 -10.47 13.75
CA TYR A 72 7.85 -9.93 13.97
C TYR A 72 8.83 -10.89 14.68
N ALA A 73 8.36 -11.85 15.48
CA ALA A 73 9.25 -12.74 16.24
C ALA A 73 9.69 -13.98 15.43
N ASN A 74 9.00 -14.33 14.35
CA ASN A 74 9.31 -15.51 13.53
C ASN A 74 9.41 -15.22 12.03
N CYS A 75 9.29 -13.95 11.63
CA CYS A 75 9.44 -13.57 10.22
C CYS A 75 10.87 -13.91 9.75
N PRO A 76 11.03 -14.65 8.65
CA PRO A 76 12.33 -14.94 8.10
C PRO A 76 13.09 -13.65 7.71
N ALA A 77 14.38 -13.61 8.03
CA ALA A 77 15.22 -12.50 7.58
C ALA A 77 15.43 -12.61 6.06
N VAL A 78 15.25 -11.49 5.36
CA VAL A 78 15.54 -11.40 3.93
C VAL A 78 17.00 -10.96 3.76
N PRO A 79 17.90 -11.82 3.25
CA PRO A 79 19.32 -11.47 3.07
C PRO A 79 19.47 -10.22 2.19
N GLY A 80 20.30 -9.28 2.65
CA GLY A 80 20.56 -8.03 1.93
C GLY A 80 19.45 -6.98 2.03
N TYR A 81 18.30 -7.29 2.59
CA TYR A 81 17.24 -6.34 2.81
C TYR A 81 17.43 -5.62 4.16
N ASN A 82 17.63 -4.31 4.09
CA ASN A 82 17.65 -3.46 5.27
C ASN A 82 16.62 -2.35 5.11
N PRO A 83 15.43 -2.46 5.72
CA PRO A 83 14.37 -1.48 5.59
C PRO A 83 14.74 -0.12 6.22
N TYR A 84 15.82 -0.07 7.00
CA TYR A 84 16.33 1.14 7.64
C TYR A 84 17.55 1.73 6.93
N ALA A 85 18.10 1.04 5.92
CA ALA A 85 19.23 1.54 5.17
C ALA A 85 18.81 2.79 4.38
N LYS A 86 19.50 3.89 4.61
CA LYS A 86 19.46 5.02 3.70
C LYS A 86 20.22 4.62 2.44
N ASP A 87 19.59 4.68 1.28
CA ASP A 87 20.29 4.48 0.01
C ASP A 87 21.28 5.65 -0.16
N PRO A 88 22.59 5.41 -0.10
CA PRO A 88 23.59 6.47 -0.20
C PRO A 88 23.60 7.16 -1.56
N ASN A 89 22.99 6.55 -2.58
CA ASN A 89 22.94 7.06 -3.94
C ASN A 89 21.65 7.85 -4.25
N LYS A 90 20.64 7.77 -3.39
CA LYS A 90 19.38 8.51 -3.55
C LYS A 90 19.37 9.76 -2.67
N LYS A 91 19.88 10.87 -3.20
CA LYS A 91 19.71 12.17 -2.57
C LYS A 91 18.22 12.53 -2.52
N GLY A 92 17.64 12.52 -1.33
CA GLY A 92 16.38 13.17 -1.02
C GLY A 92 15.11 12.32 -1.02
N TYR A 93 15.14 11.03 -1.31
CA TYR A 93 13.97 10.16 -1.19
C TYR A 93 14.20 9.11 -0.09
N GLU A 94 13.69 9.37 1.09
CA GLU A 94 13.55 8.30 2.08
C GLU A 94 12.36 7.44 1.65
N TRP A 95 12.64 6.28 1.07
CA TRP A 95 11.64 5.25 0.87
C TRP A 95 11.09 4.86 2.24
N ARG A 96 9.91 5.34 2.55
CA ARG A 96 9.14 4.85 3.70
C ARG A 96 8.46 3.54 3.31
N GLY A 97 9.27 2.53 3.01
CA GLY A 97 8.78 1.18 2.80
C GLY A 97 7.98 0.72 4.02
N LEU A 98 6.89 0.01 3.77
CA LEU A 98 6.13 -0.63 4.84
C LEU A 98 7.06 -1.62 5.56
N LYS A 99 7.32 -1.38 6.84
CA LYS A 99 8.19 -2.21 7.68
C LYS A 99 7.42 -3.41 8.20
N VAL A 100 7.03 -4.31 7.29
CA VAL A 100 6.20 -5.46 7.63
C VAL A 100 7.03 -6.47 8.41
N PHE A 101 6.61 -6.77 9.64
CA PHE A 101 7.17 -7.82 10.51
C PHE A 101 8.66 -7.71 10.86
N ASN A 102 9.31 -6.56 10.67
CA ASN A 102 10.73 -6.41 11.00
C ASN A 102 11.00 -6.21 12.49
N ASP A 103 10.05 -5.59 13.17
CA ASP A 103 10.10 -5.33 14.61
C ASP A 103 8.67 -5.30 15.19
N ASN A 104 8.58 -5.07 16.48
CA ASN A 104 7.30 -4.95 17.20
C ASN A 104 6.71 -3.55 17.18
N LYS A 105 7.22 -2.60 16.38
CA LYS A 105 6.74 -1.22 16.37
C LYS A 105 5.52 -1.06 15.49
N VAL A 106 4.61 -0.20 15.93
CA VAL A 106 3.42 0.22 15.21
C VAL A 106 3.54 1.70 14.89
N TYR A 107 3.48 2.03 13.61
CA TYR A 107 3.63 3.39 13.07
C TYR A 107 2.32 4.00 12.60
N SER A 108 1.28 3.16 12.39
CA SER A 108 -0.03 3.60 11.96
C SER A 108 -1.11 2.60 12.30
N ASN A 109 -2.34 3.07 12.44
CA ASN A 109 -3.51 2.20 12.43
C ASN A 109 -3.60 1.47 11.08
N GLY A 110 -4.02 0.21 11.09
CA GLY A 110 -4.11 -0.60 9.89
C GLY A 110 -2.77 -1.19 9.41
N GLN A 111 -1.63 -0.93 10.08
CA GLN A 111 -0.36 -1.57 9.76
C GLN A 111 -0.47 -3.08 9.95
N PRO A 112 -0.06 -3.93 8.97
CA PRO A 112 0.06 -5.36 9.16
C PRO A 112 1.02 -5.71 10.29
N ILE A 113 0.55 -6.50 11.26
CA ILE A 113 1.33 -6.94 12.44
C ILE A 113 1.50 -8.45 12.52
N ALA A 114 0.65 -9.20 11.82
CA ALA A 114 0.79 -10.63 11.60
C ALA A 114 0.16 -11.03 10.27
N MET A 115 0.50 -12.21 9.79
CA MET A 115 -0.10 -12.84 8.62
C MET A 115 -0.45 -14.28 8.96
N VAL A 116 -1.71 -14.64 8.86
CA VAL A 116 -2.22 -16.00 9.10
C VAL A 116 -2.31 -16.73 7.78
N ILE A 117 -1.75 -17.93 7.73
CA ILE A 117 -1.71 -18.79 6.55
C ILE A 117 -2.57 -20.03 6.82
N ALA A 118 -3.51 -20.31 5.94
CA ALA A 118 -4.39 -21.49 6.04
C ALA A 118 -4.65 -22.14 4.67
N ASP A 119 -5.25 -23.32 4.70
CA ASP A 119 -5.58 -24.10 3.50
C ASP A 119 -6.79 -23.56 2.72
N THR A 120 -7.62 -22.71 3.32
CA THR A 120 -8.70 -21.98 2.64
C THR A 120 -8.78 -20.53 3.11
N MET A 121 -9.36 -19.66 2.28
CA MET A 121 -9.54 -18.24 2.60
C MET A 121 -10.41 -18.05 3.85
N GLU A 122 -11.51 -18.81 3.98
CA GLU A 122 -12.43 -18.70 5.09
C GLU A 122 -11.75 -19.07 6.41
N ARG A 123 -10.91 -20.09 6.40
CA ARG A 123 -10.13 -20.51 7.57
C ARG A 123 -9.06 -19.48 7.92
N ALA A 124 -8.39 -18.91 6.92
CA ALA A 124 -7.43 -17.85 7.14
C ALA A 124 -8.09 -16.61 7.77
N VAL A 125 -9.24 -16.18 7.25
CA VAL A 125 -10.03 -15.05 7.80
C VAL A 125 -10.50 -15.35 9.21
N HIS A 126 -11.07 -16.53 9.46
CA HIS A 126 -11.51 -16.93 10.79
C HIS A 126 -10.34 -16.93 11.78
N ALA A 127 -9.25 -17.56 11.44
CA ALA A 127 -8.08 -17.63 12.32
C ALA A 127 -7.44 -16.24 12.54
N ALA A 128 -7.43 -15.38 11.54
CA ALA A 128 -6.97 -14.00 11.69
C ALA A 128 -7.80 -13.22 12.71
N SER A 129 -9.11 -13.46 12.79
CA SER A 129 -10.00 -12.83 13.77
C SER A 129 -9.74 -13.29 15.21
N LEU A 130 -9.10 -14.44 15.40
CA LEU A 130 -8.73 -14.98 16.71
C LEU A 130 -7.38 -14.45 17.24
N VAL A 131 -6.57 -13.87 16.36
CA VAL A 131 -5.31 -13.24 16.77
C VAL A 131 -5.59 -11.97 17.57
N LYS A 132 -4.94 -11.85 18.73
CA LYS A 132 -5.03 -10.65 19.58
C LYS A 132 -3.63 -10.10 19.83
N ALA A 133 -3.53 -8.78 19.89
CA ALA A 133 -2.29 -8.08 20.24
C ALA A 133 -2.53 -7.17 21.45
N GLU A 134 -1.60 -7.21 22.39
CA GLU A 134 -1.51 -6.23 23.47
C GLU A 134 -0.49 -5.17 23.09
N TYR A 135 -0.83 -3.91 23.30
CA TYR A 135 0.01 -2.80 22.89
C TYR A 135 0.48 -1.95 24.07
N VAL A 136 1.66 -1.38 23.91
CA VAL A 136 2.09 -0.16 24.60
C VAL A 136 1.86 0.98 23.63
N LYS A 137 0.89 1.85 23.95
CA LYS A 137 0.55 3.01 23.10
C LYS A 137 1.50 4.16 23.37
N ASP A 138 1.98 4.78 22.30
CA ASP A 138 2.71 6.04 22.35
C ASP A 138 1.74 7.20 22.05
N GLU A 139 2.16 8.39 22.41
CA GLU A 139 1.47 9.63 22.03
C GLU A 139 1.52 9.78 20.51
N SER A 140 0.36 10.08 19.92
CA SER A 140 0.21 10.26 18.49
C SER A 140 -0.60 11.52 18.22
N ASP A 141 -0.17 12.28 17.24
CA ASP A 141 -0.90 13.42 16.71
C ASP A 141 -1.61 12.95 15.43
N THR A 142 -2.94 12.86 15.52
CA THR A 142 -3.82 12.44 14.42
C THR A 142 -4.87 13.52 14.10
N ASP A 143 -4.75 14.66 14.74
CA ASP A 143 -5.63 15.81 14.53
C ASP A 143 -4.99 16.79 13.54
N PHE A 144 -5.42 16.71 12.27
CA PHE A 144 -4.90 17.56 11.21
C PHE A 144 -5.19 19.04 11.44
N GLU A 145 -6.38 19.37 11.98
CA GLU A 145 -6.80 20.77 12.20
C GLU A 145 -5.92 21.46 13.25
N ASN A 146 -5.45 20.72 14.26
CA ASN A 146 -4.59 21.23 15.29
C ASN A 146 -3.10 20.95 15.03
N ALA A 147 -2.77 20.23 13.95
CA ALA A 147 -1.39 19.94 13.59
C ALA A 147 -0.67 21.22 13.17
N LYS A 148 0.37 21.59 13.93
CA LYS A 148 1.23 22.72 13.55
C LYS A 148 2.18 22.27 12.45
N ALA A 149 2.06 22.89 11.28
CA ALA A 149 3.01 22.71 10.20
C ALA A 149 4.38 23.25 10.63
N ASP A 150 5.40 22.39 10.60
CA ASP A 150 6.79 22.82 10.72
C ASP A 150 7.31 23.13 9.32
N GLU A 151 7.31 24.40 8.95
CA GLU A 151 7.74 24.86 7.62
C GLU A 151 9.16 24.40 7.25
N LYS A 152 10.03 24.16 8.24
CA LYS A 152 11.40 23.67 8.01
C LYS A 152 11.42 22.21 7.56
N LYS A 153 10.36 21.45 7.87
CA LYS A 153 10.21 20.04 7.45
C LYS A 153 9.40 19.88 6.18
N LEU A 154 8.73 20.93 5.71
CA LEU A 154 8.01 20.87 4.46
C LEU A 154 9.00 20.75 3.30
N LYS A 155 8.91 19.68 2.53
CA LYS A 155 9.64 19.57 1.26
C LYS A 155 9.02 20.55 0.30
N LYS A 156 9.81 21.55 -0.15
CA LYS A 156 9.35 22.40 -1.25
C LYS A 156 9.21 21.53 -2.49
N PRO A 157 8.01 21.43 -3.07
CA PRO A 157 7.87 20.80 -4.38
C PRO A 157 8.68 21.58 -5.39
N GLY A 158 9.13 20.92 -6.47
CA GLY A 158 9.80 21.62 -7.56
C GLY A 158 8.93 22.77 -8.05
N GLU A 159 9.47 23.99 -8.04
CA GLU A 159 8.73 25.14 -8.51
C GLU A 159 8.58 25.07 -10.04
N TYR A 160 7.34 25.07 -10.50
CA TYR A 160 7.02 25.32 -11.90
C TYR A 160 6.37 26.70 -12.01
N LYS A 161 7.01 27.60 -12.73
CA LYS A 161 6.50 28.95 -12.97
C LYS A 161 6.25 29.14 -14.46
N ARG A 162 5.07 29.64 -14.80
CA ARG A 162 4.70 30.04 -16.15
C ARG A 162 3.92 31.34 -16.09
N GLY A 163 4.35 32.35 -16.89
CA GLY A 163 3.72 33.65 -16.90
C GLY A 163 4.04 34.53 -15.69
N ASP A 164 3.25 35.56 -15.49
CA ASP A 164 3.35 36.49 -14.35
C ASP A 164 2.52 35.95 -13.18
N THR A 165 3.16 35.54 -12.11
CA THR A 165 2.53 35.00 -10.90
C THR A 165 1.71 36.07 -10.14
N ASP A 166 1.92 37.35 -10.41
CA ASP A 166 1.21 38.47 -9.78
C ASP A 166 0.12 39.08 -10.66
N ALA A 167 -0.14 38.50 -11.83
CA ALA A 167 -1.15 39.01 -12.77
C ALA A 167 -2.54 39.11 -12.16
N TYR A 168 -2.90 38.23 -11.21
CA TYR A 168 -4.19 38.25 -10.50
C TYR A 168 -4.42 39.57 -9.75
N LYS A 169 -3.37 40.22 -9.26
CA LYS A 169 -3.46 41.51 -8.54
C LYS A 169 -3.93 42.67 -9.42
N LYS A 170 -3.89 42.49 -10.74
CA LYS A 170 -4.32 43.50 -11.74
C LYS A 170 -5.70 43.23 -12.29
N GLY A 171 -6.38 42.19 -11.81
CA GLY A 171 -7.75 41.85 -12.21
C GLY A 171 -8.76 42.85 -11.62
N GLU A 172 -9.82 43.11 -12.39
CA GLU A 172 -10.92 43.96 -11.93
C GLU A 172 -11.75 43.32 -10.78
N VAL A 173 -11.72 41.98 -10.71
CA VAL A 173 -12.36 41.18 -9.68
C VAL A 173 -11.32 40.26 -9.06
N SER A 174 -11.25 40.25 -7.74
CA SER A 174 -10.38 39.35 -6.97
C SER A 174 -11.26 38.52 -6.02
N LEU A 175 -10.99 37.23 -5.99
CA LEU A 175 -11.61 36.28 -5.06
C LEU A 175 -10.48 35.57 -4.30
N GLU A 176 -10.64 35.48 -2.99
CA GLU A 176 -9.76 34.70 -2.10
C GLU A 176 -10.63 33.69 -1.34
N GLU A 177 -10.33 32.42 -1.53
CA GLU A 177 -11.09 31.33 -0.95
C GLU A 177 -10.17 30.27 -0.36
N GLU A 178 -10.61 29.64 0.71
CA GLU A 178 -9.94 28.52 1.34
C GLU A 178 -10.66 27.21 1.03
N TYR A 179 -9.90 26.23 0.53
CA TYR A 179 -10.44 24.92 0.18
C TYR A 179 -9.81 23.85 1.06
N THR A 180 -10.62 23.09 1.76
CA THR A 180 -10.18 21.94 2.55
C THR A 180 -10.50 20.64 1.81
N ILE A 181 -9.49 19.85 1.54
CA ILE A 181 -9.62 18.53 0.91
C ILE A 181 -9.31 17.47 1.97
N PRO A 182 -10.28 16.64 2.36
CA PRO A 182 -10.05 15.55 3.30
C PRO A 182 -9.13 14.48 2.67
N SER A 183 -8.58 13.61 3.52
CA SER A 183 -7.84 12.44 3.04
C SER A 183 -8.74 11.55 2.22
N GLU A 184 -8.28 11.18 1.03
CA GLU A 184 -8.98 10.30 0.12
C GLU A 184 -8.31 8.94 0.05
N THR A 185 -9.11 7.89 -0.12
CA THR A 185 -8.66 6.52 -0.30
C THR A 185 -9.06 6.03 -1.68
N HIS A 186 -8.15 5.38 -2.38
CA HIS A 186 -8.36 4.97 -3.76
C HIS A 186 -9.55 4.01 -3.96
N ASN A 187 -9.84 3.14 -3.02
CA ASN A 187 -10.90 2.12 -3.10
C ASN A 187 -11.08 1.50 -4.50
N PRO A 188 -10.03 0.91 -5.08
CA PRO A 188 -10.12 0.37 -6.43
C PRO A 188 -11.07 -0.83 -6.47
N MET A 189 -11.74 -1.04 -7.62
CA MET A 189 -12.61 -2.21 -7.83
C MET A 189 -11.83 -3.52 -7.70
N GLU A 190 -10.62 -3.55 -8.19
CA GLU A 190 -9.70 -4.67 -7.98
C GLU A 190 -9.13 -4.59 -6.57
N LEU A 191 -9.42 -5.58 -5.75
CA LEU A 191 -8.85 -5.72 -4.42
C LEU A 191 -7.33 -5.96 -4.50
N HIS A 192 -6.61 -5.48 -3.50
CA HIS A 192 -5.17 -5.76 -3.39
C HIS A 192 -4.95 -7.22 -3.02
N ALA A 193 -4.37 -7.97 -3.93
CA ALA A 193 -3.99 -9.35 -3.73
C ALA A 193 -2.72 -9.67 -4.51
N THR A 194 -1.93 -10.58 -3.99
CA THR A 194 -0.72 -11.10 -4.64
C THR A 194 -0.75 -12.61 -4.56
N ILE A 195 -0.57 -13.29 -5.69
CA ILE A 195 -0.39 -14.73 -5.75
C ILE A 195 1.04 -14.99 -6.21
N ALA A 196 1.77 -15.78 -5.45
CA ALA A 196 3.15 -16.13 -5.75
C ALA A 196 3.31 -17.67 -5.78
N ALA A 197 3.96 -18.18 -6.80
CA ALA A 197 4.21 -19.61 -6.97
C ALA A 197 5.64 -19.87 -7.41
N TRP A 198 6.29 -20.79 -6.74
CA TRP A 198 7.58 -21.32 -7.15
C TRP A 198 7.42 -22.40 -8.22
N ASP A 199 8.23 -22.33 -9.26
CA ASP A 199 8.38 -23.35 -10.28
C ASP A 199 9.83 -23.87 -10.18
N GLY A 200 9.99 -24.94 -9.41
CA GLY A 200 11.31 -25.38 -8.97
C GLY A 200 11.89 -24.49 -7.85
N ASP A 201 13.23 -24.46 -7.76
CA ASP A 201 13.93 -23.79 -6.67
C ASP A 201 14.37 -22.36 -7.01
N ASP A 202 14.31 -21.97 -8.28
CA ASP A 202 14.94 -20.76 -8.80
C ASP A 202 14.00 -19.83 -9.58
N LYS A 203 12.77 -20.26 -9.85
CA LYS A 203 11.80 -19.47 -10.62
C LYS A 203 10.55 -19.18 -9.84
N LEU A 204 10.26 -17.90 -9.62
CA LEU A 204 9.07 -17.43 -8.97
C LEU A 204 8.15 -16.72 -9.97
N THR A 205 6.90 -17.16 -10.05
CA THR A 205 5.83 -16.45 -10.79
C THR A 205 4.99 -15.68 -9.79
N VAL A 206 4.77 -14.38 -10.06
CA VAL A 206 3.98 -13.51 -9.20
C VAL A 206 2.88 -12.86 -10.02
N TYR A 207 1.63 -13.01 -9.58
CA TYR A 207 0.47 -12.29 -10.07
C TYR A 207 0.15 -11.19 -9.06
N ASP A 208 0.33 -9.96 -9.45
CA ASP A 208 0.23 -8.82 -8.55
C ASP A 208 -0.45 -7.63 -9.22
N LYS A 209 -1.13 -6.84 -8.41
CA LYS A 209 -1.66 -5.55 -8.82
C LYS A 209 -0.65 -4.46 -8.49
N SER A 210 -0.01 -3.89 -9.48
CA SER A 210 1.00 -2.87 -9.31
C SER A 210 0.76 -1.65 -10.18
N GLN A 211 1.04 -0.47 -9.63
CA GLN A 211 1.08 0.79 -10.36
C GLN A 211 2.39 1.02 -11.14
N GLY A 212 3.45 0.34 -10.73
CA GLY A 212 4.79 0.48 -11.28
C GLY A 212 5.49 -0.86 -11.46
N PRO A 213 5.13 -1.65 -12.51
CA PRO A 213 5.71 -2.97 -12.72
C PRO A 213 7.19 -2.97 -13.09
N LYS A 214 7.76 -1.77 -13.34
CA LYS A 214 9.18 -1.56 -13.56
C LYS A 214 9.68 -0.59 -12.48
N GLY A 215 10.21 -1.14 -11.41
CA GLY A 215 10.91 -0.41 -10.36
C GLY A 215 12.41 -0.38 -10.60
#